data_4a3a06af11db1f6b88447df97ce7a8de
#
_entry.id   4a3a06af11db1f6b88447df97ce7a8de
#
_cell.length_a   1.000
_cell.length_b   1.000
_cell.length_c   1.000
_cell.angle_alpha   90.00
_cell.angle_beta   90.00
_cell.angle_gamma   90.00
#
_symmetry.space_group_name_H-M   'P 1'
#
loop_
_entity.id
_entity.type
_entity.pdbx_description
1 polymer ?
#
loop_
_entity_poly.entity_id
_entity_poly.type
_entity_poly.pdbx_seq_one_letter_code
_entity_poly.pdbx_strand_id
1 'polypeptide(L)'
;RMDEWGVDCAISGSQKGFMLPAGMAIMCVSEKALEAHKNAQLKRCYYSWEDQIATNKDGYFPYTPQIPMLRALQESCNIIFDEGLENVFKRHHRIAEGVRKAVLEGWNLKLCAQDPYWYSDTVTAIVVPEDKDAKEVISTAFNKYHLSLGAVHGSPGCSG
;
A
#
# COMPACT_ATOMS: atom_id res chain seq x y z
N ARG A 1 -12.53 1.25 1.17
CA ARG A 1 -13.56 2.27 0.80
C ARG A 1 -13.67 2.46 -0.71
N MET A 2 -13.36 1.40 -1.46
CA MET A 2 -13.38 1.41 -2.93
C MET A 2 -14.74 1.90 -3.47
N ASP A 3 -15.82 1.38 -2.93
CA ASP A 3 -17.18 1.71 -3.39
C ASP A 3 -17.57 3.16 -3.08
N GLU A 4 -17.20 3.67 -1.90
CA GLU A 4 -17.45 5.07 -1.51
C GLU A 4 -16.71 6.06 -2.42
N TRP A 5 -15.54 5.67 -2.92
CA TRP A 5 -14.70 6.52 -3.77
C TRP A 5 -14.99 6.35 -5.26
N GLY A 6 -15.88 5.43 -5.63
CA GLY A 6 -16.18 5.12 -7.03
C GLY A 6 -14.98 4.52 -7.78
N VAL A 7 -14.11 3.79 -7.09
CA VAL A 7 -12.94 3.13 -7.69
C VAL A 7 -13.36 1.81 -8.30
N ASP A 8 -13.12 1.65 -9.59
CA ASP A 8 -13.54 0.46 -10.34
C ASP A 8 -12.56 -0.72 -10.23
N CYS A 9 -11.31 -0.45 -9.89
CA CYS A 9 -10.31 -1.50 -9.70
C CYS A 9 -9.33 -1.09 -8.60
N ALA A 10 -9.18 -1.92 -7.57
CA ALA A 10 -8.21 -1.73 -6.49
C ALA A 10 -7.33 -2.97 -6.36
N ILE A 11 -6.02 -2.76 -6.20
CA ILE A 11 -5.05 -3.83 -6.06
C ILE A 11 -4.20 -3.62 -4.81
N SER A 12 -3.91 -4.70 -4.09
CA SER A 12 -3.02 -4.70 -2.94
C SER A 12 -2.06 -5.88 -3.00
N GLY A 13 -0.83 -5.66 -2.55
CA GLY A 13 0.12 -6.74 -2.30
C GLY A 13 -0.04 -7.30 -0.88
N SER A 14 0.13 -8.60 -0.74
CA SER A 14 0.02 -9.30 0.55
C SER A 14 0.97 -8.77 1.64
N GLN A 15 2.18 -8.32 1.25
CA GLN A 15 3.19 -7.79 2.16
C GLN A 15 2.96 -6.34 2.63
N LYS A 16 1.83 -5.74 2.29
CA LYS A 16 1.46 -4.37 2.68
C LYS A 16 0.48 -4.40 3.86
N GLY A 17 -0.65 -3.77 3.76
CA GLY A 17 -1.65 -3.69 4.84
C GLY A 17 -2.16 -5.03 5.37
N PHE A 18 -2.02 -6.09 4.60
CA PHE A 18 -2.37 -7.45 5.03
C PHE A 18 -1.30 -8.16 5.87
N MET A 19 -0.15 -7.55 6.14
CA MET A 19 0.88 -8.07 7.07
C MET A 19 1.41 -9.47 6.74
N LEU A 20 1.42 -9.85 5.46
CA LEU A 20 1.84 -11.18 4.98
C LEU A 20 3.19 -11.12 4.29
N PRO A 21 3.85 -12.26 4.03
CA PRO A 21 4.95 -12.32 3.08
C PRO A 21 4.54 -11.86 1.69
N ALA A 22 5.49 -11.39 0.88
CA ALA A 22 5.24 -11.08 -0.53
C ALA A 22 4.92 -12.34 -1.32
N GLY A 23 4.09 -12.24 -2.36
CA GLY A 23 3.82 -13.34 -3.28
C GLY A 23 2.35 -13.52 -3.65
N MET A 24 1.44 -12.68 -3.13
CA MET A 24 0.03 -12.70 -3.51
C MET A 24 -0.47 -11.28 -3.78
N ALA A 25 -1.21 -11.12 -4.86
CA ALA A 25 -1.99 -9.92 -5.15
C ALA A 25 -3.46 -10.15 -4.79
N ILE A 26 -4.05 -9.18 -4.11
CA ILE A 26 -5.49 -9.12 -3.83
C ILE A 26 -6.07 -8.03 -4.72
N MET A 27 -7.09 -8.38 -5.49
CA MET A 27 -7.73 -7.45 -6.42
C MET A 27 -9.22 -7.39 -6.16
N CYS A 28 -9.75 -6.18 -6.08
CA CYS A 28 -11.18 -5.89 -6.05
C CYS A 28 -11.57 -5.22 -7.35
N VAL A 29 -12.66 -5.67 -7.97
CA VAL A 29 -13.10 -5.21 -9.29
C VAL A 29 -14.60 -4.93 -9.24
N SER A 30 -15.03 -3.77 -9.76
CA SER A 30 -16.45 -3.41 -9.84
C SER A 30 -17.15 -4.10 -10.99
N GLU A 31 -18.48 -4.17 -10.93
CA GLU A 31 -19.31 -4.65 -12.05
C GLU A 31 -19.08 -3.85 -13.34
N LYS A 32 -18.86 -2.54 -13.23
CA LYS A 32 -18.55 -1.68 -14.36
C LYS A 32 -17.21 -2.07 -15.02
N ALA A 33 -16.19 -2.40 -14.24
CA ALA A 33 -14.92 -2.88 -14.78
C ALA A 33 -15.06 -4.27 -15.41
N LEU A 34 -15.86 -5.16 -14.86
CA LEU A 34 -16.16 -6.47 -15.43
C LEU A 34 -16.92 -6.33 -16.76
N GLU A 35 -17.84 -5.39 -16.90
CA GLU A 35 -18.51 -5.12 -18.17
C GLU A 35 -17.53 -4.57 -19.21
N ALA A 36 -16.67 -3.62 -18.83
CA ALA A 36 -15.62 -3.11 -19.72
C ALA A 36 -14.63 -4.19 -20.17
N HIS A 37 -14.35 -5.15 -19.29
CA HIS A 37 -13.46 -6.29 -19.57
C HIS A 37 -13.92 -7.13 -20.76
N LYS A 38 -15.22 -7.28 -21.00
CA LYS A 38 -15.79 -8.04 -22.12
C LYS A 38 -15.36 -7.47 -23.49
N ASN A 39 -15.04 -6.20 -23.54
CA ASN A 39 -14.62 -5.49 -24.76
C ASN A 39 -13.09 -5.31 -24.85
N ALA A 40 -12.33 -5.85 -23.90
CA ALA A 40 -10.88 -5.70 -23.87
C ALA A 40 -10.20 -6.49 -25.00
N GLN A 41 -9.33 -5.83 -25.77
CA GLN A 41 -8.69 -6.40 -26.96
C GLN A 41 -7.31 -7.04 -26.68
N LEU A 42 -6.65 -6.67 -25.59
CA LEU A 42 -5.34 -7.22 -25.25
C LEU A 42 -5.47 -8.71 -24.88
N LYS A 43 -4.75 -9.54 -25.62
CA LYS A 43 -4.62 -10.98 -25.28
C LYS A 43 -3.89 -11.12 -23.94
N ARG A 44 -4.40 -11.97 -23.08
CA ARG A 44 -3.84 -12.24 -21.77
C ARG A 44 -3.91 -13.72 -21.44
N CYS A 45 -2.93 -14.18 -20.73
CA CYS A 45 -2.87 -15.49 -20.13
C CYS A 45 -2.50 -15.27 -18.66
N TYR A 46 -2.96 -16.06 -17.74
CA TYR A 46 -2.77 -15.94 -16.30
C TYR A 46 -3.50 -14.73 -15.66
N TYR A 47 -3.50 -13.57 -16.28
CA TYR A 47 -4.13 -12.33 -15.79
C TYR A 47 -5.56 -12.14 -16.32
N SER A 48 -6.25 -13.23 -16.72
CA SER A 48 -7.65 -13.19 -17.16
C SER A 48 -8.58 -13.23 -15.97
N TRP A 49 -9.44 -12.23 -15.82
CA TRP A 49 -10.50 -12.25 -14.82
C TRP A 49 -11.57 -13.30 -15.13
N GLU A 50 -11.80 -13.59 -16.41
CA GLU A 50 -12.74 -14.62 -16.85
C GLU A 50 -12.37 -16.00 -16.30
N ASP A 51 -11.08 -16.37 -16.45
CA ASP A 51 -10.57 -17.63 -15.95
C ASP A 51 -10.66 -17.73 -14.42
N GLN A 52 -10.33 -16.63 -13.72
CA GLN A 52 -10.45 -16.54 -12.27
C GLN A 52 -11.91 -16.71 -11.80
N ILE A 53 -12.83 -15.97 -12.40
CA ILE A 53 -14.26 -16.00 -12.03
C ILE A 53 -14.85 -17.36 -12.32
N ALA A 54 -14.54 -17.94 -13.48
CA ALA A 54 -15.07 -19.25 -13.88
C ALA A 54 -14.69 -20.37 -12.90
N THR A 55 -13.44 -20.39 -12.45
CA THR A 55 -12.95 -21.42 -11.52
C THR A 55 -13.27 -21.13 -10.07
N ASN A 56 -13.23 -19.86 -9.63
CA ASN A 56 -13.56 -19.48 -8.25
C ASN A 56 -15.03 -19.79 -7.91
N LYS A 57 -15.92 -19.77 -8.89
CA LYS A 57 -17.32 -20.14 -8.74
C LYS A 57 -17.51 -21.53 -8.11
N ASP A 58 -16.61 -22.45 -8.43
CA ASP A 58 -16.61 -23.82 -7.93
C ASP A 58 -15.60 -24.05 -6.79
N GLY A 59 -15.01 -22.98 -6.27
CA GLY A 59 -14.01 -23.03 -5.18
C GLY A 59 -12.59 -23.37 -5.64
N TYR A 60 -12.30 -23.27 -6.92
CA TYR A 60 -11.01 -23.56 -7.50
C TYR A 60 -10.30 -22.31 -8.03
N PHE A 61 -9.04 -22.46 -8.42
CA PHE A 61 -8.24 -21.46 -9.11
C PHE A 61 -7.82 -21.98 -10.48
N PRO A 62 -7.64 -21.12 -11.49
CA PRO A 62 -7.22 -21.54 -12.82
C PRO A 62 -5.76 -22.07 -12.86
N TYR A 63 -4.97 -21.71 -11.87
CA TYR A 63 -3.59 -22.13 -11.67
C TYR A 63 -3.37 -22.52 -10.22
N THR A 64 -2.32 -23.27 -9.92
CA THR A 64 -2.03 -23.73 -8.57
C THR A 64 -1.96 -22.57 -7.56
N PRO A 65 -2.88 -22.50 -6.60
CA PRO A 65 -2.87 -21.42 -5.63
C PRO A 65 -1.85 -21.69 -4.52
N GLN A 66 -1.36 -20.61 -3.92
CA GLN A 66 -0.50 -20.70 -2.75
C GLN A 66 -1.35 -20.86 -1.47
N ILE A 67 -1.75 -22.10 -1.17
CA ILE A 67 -2.63 -22.41 -0.04
C ILE A 67 -2.16 -21.85 1.30
N PRO A 68 -0.86 -21.94 1.68
CA PRO A 68 -0.39 -21.33 2.93
C PRO A 68 -0.68 -19.82 3.02
N MET A 69 -0.51 -19.10 1.90
CA MET A 69 -0.81 -17.65 1.87
C MET A 69 -2.30 -17.35 1.98
N LEU A 70 -3.16 -18.20 1.41
CA LEU A 70 -4.62 -18.03 1.56
C LEU A 70 -5.04 -18.24 3.03
N ARG A 71 -4.45 -19.22 3.72
CA ARG A 71 -4.69 -19.42 5.16
C ARG A 71 -4.17 -18.26 5.99
N ALA A 72 -2.97 -17.76 5.66
CA ALA A 72 -2.40 -16.59 6.31
C ALA A 72 -3.24 -15.32 6.05
N LEU A 73 -3.81 -15.15 4.85
CA LEU A 73 -4.73 -14.06 4.55
C LEU A 73 -6.00 -14.12 5.41
N GLN A 74 -6.55 -15.30 5.59
CA GLN A 74 -7.71 -15.50 6.46
C GLN A 74 -7.41 -15.02 7.89
N GLU A 75 -6.25 -15.42 8.43
CA GLU A 75 -5.83 -15.00 9.77
C GLU A 75 -5.54 -13.50 9.84
N SER A 76 -4.88 -12.93 8.84
CA SER A 76 -4.68 -11.48 8.74
C SER A 76 -6.00 -10.71 8.77
N CYS A 77 -7.00 -11.18 8.05
CA CYS A 77 -8.33 -10.58 8.07
C CYS A 77 -8.99 -10.69 9.45
N ASN A 78 -8.85 -11.84 10.13
CA ASN A 78 -9.35 -12.01 11.50
C ASN A 78 -8.74 -10.97 12.44
N ILE A 79 -7.41 -10.83 12.43
CA ILE A 79 -6.69 -9.85 13.26
C ILE A 79 -7.19 -8.41 12.99
N ILE A 80 -7.35 -8.05 11.72
CA ILE A 80 -7.83 -6.72 11.32
C ILE A 80 -9.27 -6.49 11.80
N PHE A 81 -10.13 -7.49 11.66
CA PHE A 81 -11.54 -7.38 12.08
C PHE A 81 -11.71 -7.39 13.59
N ASP A 82 -10.88 -8.13 14.32
CA ASP A 82 -10.87 -8.15 15.79
C ASP A 82 -10.44 -6.80 16.36
N GLU A 83 -9.44 -6.12 15.75
CA GLU A 83 -9.10 -4.73 16.09
C GLU A 83 -10.21 -3.76 15.69
N GLY A 84 -10.91 -4.04 14.61
CA GLY A 84 -11.89 -3.16 13.97
C GLY A 84 -11.26 -2.13 13.04
N LEU A 85 -11.75 -2.04 11.80
CA LEU A 85 -11.16 -1.18 10.74
C LEU A 85 -11.00 0.27 11.17
N GLU A 86 -11.99 0.85 11.84
CA GLU A 86 -11.92 2.23 12.31
C GLU A 86 -10.80 2.43 13.36
N ASN A 87 -10.52 1.44 14.18
CA ASN A 87 -9.43 1.48 15.15
C ASN A 87 -8.07 1.36 14.45
N VAL A 88 -7.98 0.48 13.44
CA VAL A 88 -6.80 0.37 12.56
C VAL A 88 -6.49 1.73 11.92
N PHE A 89 -7.49 2.40 11.34
CA PHE A 89 -7.31 3.74 10.74
C PHE A 89 -6.85 4.77 11.76
N LYS A 90 -7.50 4.84 12.92
CA LYS A 90 -7.12 5.77 14.00
C LYS A 90 -5.70 5.53 14.50
N ARG A 91 -5.28 4.27 14.62
CA ARG A 91 -3.93 3.91 15.04
C ARG A 91 -2.88 4.38 14.02
N HIS A 92 -3.12 4.13 12.72
CA HIS A 92 -2.23 4.60 11.65
C HIS A 92 -2.16 6.12 11.61
N HIS A 93 -3.31 6.79 11.67
CA HIS A 93 -3.38 8.25 11.68
C HIS A 93 -2.57 8.84 12.83
N ARG A 94 -2.78 8.35 14.05
CA ARG A 94 -2.05 8.82 15.25
C ARG A 94 -0.54 8.68 15.10
N ILE A 95 -0.07 7.53 14.57
CA ILE A 95 1.36 7.28 14.38
C ILE A 95 1.91 8.23 13.30
N ALA A 96 1.23 8.37 12.18
CA ALA A 96 1.63 9.25 11.09
C ALA A 96 1.65 10.71 11.52
N GLU A 97 0.67 11.17 12.30
CA GLU A 97 0.66 12.51 12.88
C GLU A 97 1.87 12.76 13.80
N GLY A 98 2.23 11.78 14.62
CA GLY A 98 3.44 11.87 15.46
C GLY A 98 4.71 12.06 14.63
N VAL A 99 4.85 11.31 13.53
CA VAL A 99 5.99 11.46 12.60
C VAL A 99 5.96 12.83 11.93
N ARG A 100 4.82 13.25 11.38
CA ARG A 100 4.68 14.57 10.73
C ARG A 100 5.02 15.72 11.67
N LYS A 101 4.53 15.69 12.91
CA LYS A 101 4.87 16.70 13.92
C LYS A 101 6.35 16.71 14.26
N ALA A 102 6.97 15.57 14.45
CA ALA A 102 8.41 15.50 14.67
C ALA A 102 9.21 16.14 13.53
N VAL A 103 8.82 15.87 12.28
CA VAL A 103 9.46 16.44 11.09
C VAL A 103 9.25 17.94 10.97
N LEU A 104 8.01 18.40 11.08
CA LEU A 104 7.64 19.81 10.83
C LEU A 104 8.03 20.71 12.01
N GLU A 105 7.67 20.30 13.22
CA GLU A 105 7.80 21.15 14.42
C GLU A 105 9.12 20.85 15.18
N GLY A 106 9.54 19.58 15.22
CA GLY A 106 10.75 19.18 15.95
C GLY A 106 12.02 19.41 15.17
N TRP A 107 12.06 19.07 13.89
CA TRP A 107 13.26 19.17 13.05
C TRP A 107 13.21 20.35 12.07
N ASN A 108 12.10 21.04 11.97
CA ASN A 108 11.86 22.14 11.03
C ASN A 108 12.19 21.77 9.58
N LEU A 109 11.85 20.52 9.20
CA LEU A 109 11.98 20.02 7.84
C LEU A 109 10.64 20.11 7.10
N LYS A 110 10.69 19.94 5.79
CA LYS A 110 9.51 19.96 4.92
C LYS A 110 9.06 18.54 4.57
N LEU A 111 7.76 18.37 4.38
CA LEU A 111 7.20 17.18 3.75
C LEU A 111 7.08 17.38 2.24
N CYS A 112 7.20 16.30 1.47
CA CYS A 112 6.95 16.33 0.03
C CYS A 112 5.48 16.72 -0.26
N ALA A 113 4.53 16.14 0.46
CA ALA A 113 3.14 16.59 0.45
C ALA A 113 3.02 17.88 1.28
N GLN A 114 2.85 19.02 0.63
CA GLN A 114 2.84 20.34 1.28
C GLN A 114 1.47 20.71 1.85
N ASP A 115 0.40 20.12 1.35
CA ASP A 115 -0.96 20.33 1.84
C ASP A 115 -1.42 19.13 2.67
N PRO A 116 -1.97 19.32 3.88
CA PRO A 116 -2.53 18.24 4.70
C PRO A 116 -3.56 17.36 3.99
N TYR A 117 -4.25 17.89 2.99
CA TYR A 117 -5.19 17.12 2.16
C TYR A 117 -4.54 15.94 1.45
N TRP A 118 -3.24 16.04 1.13
CA TRP A 118 -2.47 14.99 0.43
C TRP A 118 -1.65 14.10 1.36
N TYR A 119 -1.82 14.22 2.67
CA TYR A 119 -1.09 13.39 3.61
C TYR A 119 -1.57 11.94 3.57
N SER A 120 -0.60 11.02 3.58
CA SER A 120 -0.85 9.59 3.74
C SER A 120 -0.56 9.16 5.17
N ASP A 121 -1.39 8.29 5.72
CA ASP A 121 -1.17 7.71 7.04
C ASP A 121 -0.26 6.46 6.99
N THR A 122 0.20 6.06 5.81
CA THR A 122 1.08 4.90 5.63
C THR A 122 2.46 5.26 5.11
N VAL A 123 2.64 6.45 4.54
CA VAL A 123 3.92 6.94 4.01
C VAL A 123 4.08 8.42 4.34
N THR A 124 5.23 8.79 4.89
CA THR A 124 5.64 10.17 5.10
C THR A 124 6.95 10.41 4.34
N ALA A 125 6.89 11.16 3.25
CA ALA A 125 8.05 11.55 2.48
C ALA A 125 8.61 12.88 3.01
N ILE A 126 9.87 12.86 3.43
CA ILE A 126 10.56 14.00 4.04
C ILE A 126 11.53 14.59 3.01
N VAL A 127 11.51 15.89 2.82
CA VAL A 127 12.45 16.58 1.96
C VAL A 127 13.73 16.82 2.74
N VAL A 128 14.82 16.25 2.25
CA VAL A 128 16.17 16.47 2.82
C VAL A 128 16.69 17.80 2.29
N PRO A 129 17.27 18.68 3.15
CA PRO A 129 17.86 19.93 2.72
C PRO A 129 18.93 19.73 1.62
N GLU A 130 19.05 20.67 0.69
CA GLU A 130 19.93 20.56 -0.48
C GLU A 130 21.42 20.39 -0.12
N ASP A 131 21.84 20.91 1.04
CA ASP A 131 23.21 20.80 1.55
C ASP A 131 23.49 19.45 2.24
N LYS A 132 22.54 18.53 2.27
CA LYS A 132 22.63 17.21 2.94
C LYS A 132 22.41 16.07 1.96
N ASP A 133 23.13 14.98 2.17
CA ASP A 133 22.91 13.74 1.42
C ASP A 133 21.93 12.82 2.16
N ALA A 134 20.81 12.52 1.51
CA ALA A 134 19.83 11.58 2.04
C ALA A 134 20.42 10.20 2.35
N LYS A 135 21.46 9.76 1.62
CA LYS A 135 22.14 8.48 1.86
C LYS A 135 22.88 8.47 3.19
N GLU A 136 23.48 9.61 3.59
CA GLU A 136 24.13 9.74 4.89
C GLU A 136 23.12 9.67 6.03
N VAL A 137 21.95 10.30 5.87
CA VAL A 137 20.85 10.21 6.84
C VAL A 137 20.40 8.77 7.00
N ILE A 138 20.14 8.07 5.88
CA ILE A 138 19.68 6.67 5.86
C ILE A 138 20.72 5.76 6.51
N SER A 139 22.00 5.88 6.13
CA SER A 139 23.07 5.05 6.68
C SER A 139 23.30 5.30 8.16
N THR A 140 23.21 6.54 8.62
CA THR A 140 23.32 6.91 10.03
C THR A 140 22.15 6.36 10.82
N ALA A 141 20.92 6.50 10.31
CA ALA A 141 19.72 5.93 10.94
C ALA A 141 19.84 4.42 11.11
N PHE A 142 20.29 3.73 10.07
CA PHE A 142 20.44 2.27 10.10
C PHE A 142 21.55 1.82 11.05
N ASN A 143 22.76 2.37 10.91
CA ASN A 143 23.92 1.89 11.63
C ASN A 143 23.94 2.31 13.11
N LYS A 144 23.42 3.50 13.43
CA LYS A 144 23.49 4.05 14.78
C LYS A 144 22.21 3.81 15.60
N TYR A 145 21.06 3.77 14.93
CA TYR A 145 19.76 3.71 15.60
C TYR A 145 18.93 2.48 15.22
N HIS A 146 19.46 1.59 14.38
CA HIS A 146 18.78 0.40 13.88
C HIS A 146 17.42 0.71 13.22
N LEU A 147 17.32 1.89 12.58
CA LEU A 147 16.13 2.39 11.93
C LEU A 147 16.29 2.33 10.40
N SER A 148 15.45 1.55 9.74
CA SER A 148 15.41 1.48 8.28
C SER A 148 14.57 2.62 7.71
N LEU A 149 15.18 3.43 6.85
CA LEU A 149 14.50 4.46 6.07
C LEU A 149 14.60 4.12 4.57
N GLY A 150 13.55 4.43 3.81
CA GLY A 150 13.54 4.27 2.36
C GLY A 150 14.12 5.49 1.65
N ALA A 151 14.93 5.25 0.60
CA ALA A 151 15.30 6.30 -0.35
C ALA A 151 14.21 6.41 -1.42
N VAL A 152 13.71 7.62 -1.66
CA VAL A 152 12.91 7.94 -2.84
C VAL A 152 13.82 8.67 -3.80
N HIS A 153 14.13 8.07 -4.94
CA HIS A 153 14.85 8.78 -6.01
C HIS A 153 13.91 9.84 -6.57
N GLY A 154 14.41 11.07 -6.60
CA GLY A 154 13.62 12.26 -6.89
C GLY A 154 12.79 12.12 -8.16
N SER A 155 11.49 12.19 -8.00
CA SER A 155 10.63 12.61 -9.10
C SER A 155 10.91 14.09 -9.35
N PRO A 156 11.02 14.52 -10.62
CA PRO A 156 11.08 15.95 -10.96
C PRO A 156 9.80 16.61 -10.39
N GLY A 157 9.92 17.39 -9.34
CA GLY A 157 8.80 18.03 -8.64
C GLY A 157 8.90 18.04 -7.11
N CYS A 158 9.78 17.24 -6.51
CA CYS A 158 10.14 17.34 -5.10
C CYS A 158 11.44 18.14 -4.87
N SER A 159 12.01 18.71 -5.92
CA SER A 159 13.10 19.66 -5.90
C SER A 159 12.51 21.06 -6.01
N GLY A 160 12.30 21.70 -4.89
CA GLY A 160 11.84 23.06 -4.82
C GLY A 160 12.01 23.61 -3.42
#